data_45d0bb7b01a132cb0e8abdf2c83fa2b7
#
_entry.id   45d0bb7b01a132cb0e8abdf2c83fa2b7
#
_cell.length_a   1.000
_cell.length_b   1.000
_cell.length_c   1.000
_cell.angle_alpha   90.00
_cell.angle_beta   90.00
_cell.angle_gamma   90.00
#
_symmetry.space_group_name_H-M   'P 1'
#
loop_
_entity.id
_entity.type
_entity.pdbx_description
1 polymer ?
#
loop_
_entity_poly.entity_id
_entity_poly.type
_entity_poly.pdbx_seq_one_letter_code
_entity_poly.pdbx_strand_id
1 'polypeptide(L)'
;MKQLALALCTVLVSTLASAAALDSFDFTANAAISGFNTEHLTQVTPEQCASSCLATSRANWCVSFDYYKNTQECDLSNKRAADVGGLKTNYAGNPYDHYGIKDVLRAFTFTANAAIAGYNTERLTGVSPAACASACLDGSRSNWCRSFDYNRTTQECDLSDKRARDIGGLKTDYSGNPYDHYSWAPVDGVPNPLPGNRHVLLIGIDGLRGDAIGCSGCVATPALSALIQGGAVHHNLLAGGSQATVSGPGWATNFTGFWADQHGVTSNDITQPLLKPHVFDQIKQGYPTATTAVVADWANLTHNLLPKQADYVVSNEAKNSQQATDAVKRWLAMSNAPTAIFYYLHNVDIHAASYDPLNANYQSKIAGEDAQIQQVLNALAARPNYASEDWLIVVASDHGGINSSHGGQTAQERDAILILNNTWQKSGKTPYCSGDLSAVTLTQVNGVTPHVLDFLGLPNVTAGQKYAGCGQ
;
A
#
# COMPACT_ATOMS: atom_id res chain seq x y z
N MET A 1 14.47 52.85 -13.14
CA MET A 1 14.04 51.99 -12.02
C MET A 1 12.81 51.15 -12.31
N LYS A 2 11.85 51.54 -13.17
CA LYS A 2 10.66 50.71 -13.48
C LYS A 2 10.94 49.49 -14.39
N GLN A 3 11.95 49.51 -15.23
CA GLN A 3 12.30 48.37 -16.11
C GLN A 3 13.06 47.24 -15.41
N LEU A 4 13.80 47.55 -14.33
CA LEU A 4 14.53 46.49 -13.56
C LEU A 4 13.61 45.69 -12.66
N ALA A 5 12.50 46.27 -12.17
CA ALA A 5 11.52 45.57 -11.34
C ALA A 5 10.68 44.57 -12.15
N LEU A 6 10.42 44.82 -13.45
CA LEU A 6 9.64 43.92 -14.31
C LEU A 6 10.45 42.69 -14.73
N ALA A 7 11.77 42.83 -14.94
CA ALA A 7 12.64 41.72 -15.28
C ALA A 7 12.85 40.74 -14.09
N LEU A 8 12.91 41.27 -12.87
CA LEU A 8 13.06 40.46 -11.66
C LEU A 8 11.79 39.64 -11.34
N CYS A 9 10.60 40.20 -11.62
CA CYS A 9 9.32 39.50 -11.37
C CYS A 9 9.08 38.37 -12.38
N THR A 10 9.48 38.53 -13.65
CA THR A 10 9.34 37.51 -14.67
C THR A 10 10.31 36.34 -14.46
N VAL A 11 11.53 36.57 -13.98
CA VAL A 11 12.49 35.50 -13.69
C VAL A 11 12.06 34.67 -12.46
N LEU A 12 11.54 35.32 -11.41
CA LEU A 12 11.04 34.62 -10.20
C LEU A 12 9.80 33.75 -10.49
N VAL A 13 8.89 34.20 -11.35
CA VAL A 13 7.70 33.44 -11.74
C VAL A 13 8.09 32.23 -12.60
N SER A 14 9.07 32.35 -13.49
CA SER A 14 9.53 31.24 -14.32
C SER A 14 10.28 30.16 -13.53
N THR A 15 11.03 30.52 -12.49
CA THR A 15 11.76 29.57 -11.65
C THR A 15 10.83 28.79 -10.72
N LEU A 16 9.77 29.39 -10.19
CA LEU A 16 8.76 28.70 -9.38
C LEU A 16 7.92 27.72 -10.21
N ALA A 17 7.55 28.07 -11.43
CA ALA A 17 6.83 27.18 -12.34
C ALA A 17 7.68 25.96 -12.77
N SER A 18 8.98 26.14 -12.94
CA SER A 18 9.91 25.06 -13.31
C SER A 18 10.14 24.08 -12.16
N ALA A 19 10.29 24.54 -10.93
CA ALA A 19 10.46 23.68 -9.76
C ALA A 19 9.22 22.77 -9.53
N ALA A 20 8.03 23.35 -9.67
CA ALA A 20 6.77 22.60 -9.57
C ALA A 20 6.60 21.48 -10.64
N ALA A 21 7.28 21.58 -11.78
CA ALA A 21 7.23 20.55 -12.82
C ALA A 21 7.93 19.25 -12.40
N LEU A 22 9.05 19.34 -11.66
CA LEU A 22 9.76 18.14 -11.15
C LEU A 22 8.95 17.34 -10.15
N ASP A 23 8.06 17.99 -9.40
CA ASP A 23 7.18 17.30 -8.44
C ASP A 23 6.22 16.29 -9.11
N SER A 24 6.08 16.39 -10.44
CA SER A 24 5.30 15.42 -11.23
C SER A 24 6.06 14.14 -11.60
N PHE A 25 7.33 14.01 -11.19
CA PHE A 25 8.19 12.88 -11.55
C PHE A 25 8.73 12.18 -10.30
N ASP A 26 8.88 10.85 -10.43
CA ASP A 26 9.65 10.02 -9.51
C ASP A 26 11.11 10.05 -9.94
N PHE A 27 12.01 10.33 -9.00
CA PHE A 27 13.44 10.45 -9.23
C PHE A 27 14.17 9.14 -8.89
N THR A 28 15.06 8.71 -9.79
CA THR A 28 16.00 7.61 -9.55
C THR A 28 17.40 8.04 -9.93
N ALA A 29 18.27 8.20 -8.95
CA ALA A 29 19.66 8.59 -9.17
C ALA A 29 20.47 7.49 -9.90
N ASN A 30 21.43 7.91 -10.74
CA ASN A 30 22.39 7.03 -11.40
C ASN A 30 21.76 5.94 -12.27
N ALA A 31 20.66 6.26 -12.93
CA ALA A 31 19.86 5.34 -13.73
C ALA A 31 19.35 6.00 -15.01
N ALA A 32 19.08 5.20 -16.03
CA ALA A 32 18.44 5.66 -17.27
C ALA A 32 17.70 4.52 -17.98
N ILE A 33 16.77 4.87 -18.86
CA ILE A 33 16.20 3.97 -19.86
C ILE A 33 17.19 3.87 -21.04
N SER A 34 17.67 2.67 -21.36
CA SER A 34 18.64 2.49 -22.43
C SER A 34 17.96 2.29 -23.78
N GLY A 35 18.19 3.22 -24.72
CA GLY A 35 17.86 3.03 -26.16
C GLY A 35 16.44 3.41 -26.56
N PHE A 36 15.72 4.18 -25.74
CA PHE A 36 14.32 4.59 -26.00
C PHE A 36 14.14 6.11 -25.97
N ASN A 37 15.13 6.86 -26.43
CA ASN A 37 15.11 8.32 -26.49
C ASN A 37 14.25 8.76 -27.68
N THR A 38 13.17 9.52 -27.38
CA THR A 38 12.26 10.04 -28.41
C THR A 38 12.65 11.44 -28.86
N GLU A 39 13.12 12.27 -27.93
CA GLU A 39 13.59 13.63 -28.21
C GLU A 39 14.77 13.97 -27.29
N HIS A 40 15.74 14.71 -27.82
CA HIS A 40 16.95 15.11 -27.10
C HIS A 40 16.98 16.65 -26.94
N LEU A 41 17.23 17.12 -25.71
CA LEU A 41 17.35 18.53 -25.35
C LEU A 41 18.75 18.80 -24.79
N THR A 42 19.32 19.95 -25.14
CA THR A 42 20.67 20.36 -24.70
C THR A 42 20.63 21.68 -23.94
N GLN A 43 21.61 21.89 -23.06
CA GLN A 43 21.72 23.09 -22.23
C GLN A 43 20.48 23.36 -21.36
N VAL A 44 19.94 22.31 -20.78
CA VAL A 44 18.73 22.33 -19.95
C VAL A 44 19.02 21.87 -18.53
N THR A 45 18.20 22.32 -17.58
CA THR A 45 18.20 21.79 -16.22
C THR A 45 17.15 20.66 -16.08
N PRO A 46 17.19 19.83 -15.01
CA PRO A 46 16.13 18.84 -14.76
C PRO A 46 14.73 19.45 -14.72
N GLU A 47 14.57 20.64 -14.15
CA GLU A 47 13.31 21.37 -14.10
C GLU A 47 12.82 21.79 -15.49
N GLN A 48 13.75 22.18 -16.38
CA GLN A 48 13.42 22.50 -17.77
C GLN A 48 13.07 21.24 -18.57
N CYS A 49 13.73 20.12 -18.31
CA CYS A 49 13.36 18.81 -18.88
C CYS A 49 11.96 18.42 -18.47
N ALA A 50 11.65 18.50 -17.16
CA ALA A 50 10.33 18.22 -16.62
C ALA A 50 9.25 19.11 -17.25
N SER A 51 9.49 20.44 -17.31
CA SER A 51 8.59 21.39 -17.96
C SER A 51 8.40 21.07 -19.45
N SER A 52 9.46 20.66 -20.14
CA SER A 52 9.42 20.28 -21.56
C SER A 52 8.62 19.01 -21.79
N CYS A 53 8.78 17.98 -20.93
CA CYS A 53 8.03 16.75 -20.99
C CYS A 53 6.51 17.00 -20.74
N LEU A 54 6.17 17.86 -19.81
CA LEU A 54 4.79 18.21 -19.48
C LEU A 54 4.17 19.24 -20.44
N ALA A 55 4.94 19.83 -21.35
CA ALA A 55 4.43 20.79 -22.33
C ALA A 55 3.36 20.15 -23.22
N THR A 56 2.33 20.93 -23.57
CA THR A 56 1.16 20.50 -24.34
C THR A 56 1.51 19.67 -25.59
N SER A 57 2.58 20.05 -26.30
CA SER A 57 3.03 19.34 -27.52
C SER A 57 3.63 17.96 -27.23
N ARG A 58 3.95 17.66 -25.98
CA ARG A 58 4.63 16.43 -25.57
C ARG A 58 3.86 15.63 -24.51
N ALA A 59 2.93 16.26 -23.78
CA ALA A 59 2.20 15.66 -22.68
C ALA A 59 1.39 14.40 -23.04
N ASN A 60 1.11 14.18 -24.33
CA ASN A 60 0.43 12.99 -24.82
C ASN A 60 1.35 11.79 -25.04
N TRP A 61 2.66 11.97 -25.04
CA TRP A 61 3.61 10.89 -25.29
C TRP A 61 4.78 10.85 -24.28
N CYS A 62 5.24 11.98 -23.75
CA CYS A 62 6.38 12.01 -22.82
C CYS A 62 5.95 11.47 -21.46
N VAL A 63 6.56 10.38 -21.04
CA VAL A 63 6.27 9.71 -19.76
C VAL A 63 7.50 9.52 -18.87
N SER A 64 8.67 9.85 -19.37
CA SER A 64 9.92 9.88 -18.59
C SER A 64 10.97 10.73 -19.31
N PHE A 65 12.03 11.05 -18.57
CA PHE A 65 13.25 11.57 -19.17
C PHE A 65 14.49 11.12 -18.38
N ASP A 66 15.60 11.04 -19.07
CA ASP A 66 16.91 10.79 -18.50
C ASP A 66 17.75 12.05 -18.59
N TYR A 67 18.29 12.51 -17.46
CA TYR A 67 19.11 13.71 -17.40
C TYR A 67 20.58 13.35 -17.33
N TYR A 68 21.36 13.80 -18.32
CA TYR A 68 22.80 13.62 -18.38
C TYR A 68 23.51 14.77 -17.66
N LYS A 69 23.98 14.49 -16.44
CA LYS A 69 24.54 15.50 -15.50
C LYS A 69 25.78 16.24 -16.04
N ASN A 70 26.61 15.54 -16.85
CA ASN A 70 27.91 16.09 -17.27
C ASN A 70 27.78 17.17 -18.34
N THR A 71 26.78 17.08 -19.21
CA THR A 71 26.60 18.00 -20.36
C THR A 71 25.32 18.83 -20.26
N GLN A 72 24.52 18.63 -19.22
CA GLN A 72 23.23 19.31 -19.04
C GLN A 72 22.27 19.05 -20.23
N GLU A 73 22.12 17.78 -20.53
CA GLU A 73 21.25 17.29 -21.60
C GLU A 73 20.14 16.41 -21.01
N CYS A 74 19.02 16.34 -21.69
CA CYS A 74 18.02 15.34 -21.34
C CYS A 74 17.39 14.66 -22.53
N ASP A 75 17.15 13.37 -22.36
CA ASP A 75 16.51 12.49 -23.30
C ASP A 75 15.08 12.26 -22.86
N LEU A 76 14.11 12.83 -23.56
CA LEU A 76 12.69 12.60 -23.31
C LEU A 76 12.27 11.27 -23.93
N SER A 77 11.46 10.48 -23.21
CA SER A 77 11.04 9.16 -23.63
C SER A 77 9.52 8.96 -23.57
N ASN A 78 9.00 8.19 -24.51
CA ASN A 78 7.63 7.67 -24.49
C ASN A 78 7.52 6.32 -23.79
N LYS A 79 8.58 5.88 -23.11
CA LYS A 79 8.63 4.63 -22.34
C LYS A 79 8.84 4.92 -20.86
N ARG A 80 8.28 4.08 -20.03
CA ARG A 80 8.58 3.98 -18.58
C ARG A 80 9.58 2.86 -18.35
N ALA A 81 10.24 2.88 -17.21
CA ALA A 81 11.12 1.80 -16.79
C ALA A 81 10.46 0.42 -16.90
N ALA A 82 9.20 0.31 -16.49
CA ALA A 82 8.43 -0.94 -16.54
C ALA A 82 8.15 -1.44 -17.97
N ASP A 83 8.07 -0.54 -18.95
CA ASP A 83 7.78 -0.89 -20.36
C ASP A 83 8.99 -1.52 -21.06
N VAL A 84 10.19 -1.36 -20.49
CA VAL A 84 11.47 -1.73 -21.11
C VAL A 84 12.29 -2.72 -20.27
N GLY A 85 11.66 -3.33 -19.25
CA GLY A 85 12.33 -4.31 -18.40
C GLY A 85 13.18 -3.72 -17.28
N GLY A 86 13.01 -2.43 -16.97
CA GLY A 86 13.68 -1.75 -15.86
C GLY A 86 14.69 -0.69 -16.29
N LEU A 87 15.31 -0.06 -15.29
CA LEU A 87 16.36 0.95 -15.49
C LEU A 87 17.73 0.29 -15.57
N LYS A 88 18.56 0.81 -16.45
CA LYS A 88 19.99 0.50 -16.46
C LYS A 88 20.70 1.38 -15.42
N THR A 89 21.42 0.76 -14.50
CA THR A 89 22.11 1.43 -13.36
C THR A 89 23.62 1.29 -13.38
N ASN A 90 24.18 0.62 -14.41
CA ASN A 90 25.62 0.29 -14.49
C ASN A 90 26.36 1.12 -15.54
N TYR A 91 25.99 2.38 -15.72
CA TYR A 91 26.75 3.30 -16.56
C TYR A 91 28.07 3.71 -15.91
N ALA A 92 29.15 3.71 -16.68
CA ALA A 92 30.46 4.16 -16.20
C ALA A 92 30.38 5.61 -15.71
N GLY A 93 30.79 5.86 -14.46
CA GLY A 93 30.73 7.18 -13.84
C GLY A 93 29.33 7.67 -13.46
N ASN A 94 28.30 6.84 -13.60
CA ASN A 94 26.91 7.14 -13.21
C ASN A 94 26.41 8.54 -13.64
N PRO A 95 26.50 8.90 -14.92
CA PRO A 95 26.25 10.26 -15.38
C PRO A 95 24.77 10.61 -15.53
N TYR A 96 23.88 9.63 -15.49
CA TYR A 96 22.44 9.81 -15.72
C TYR A 96 21.64 9.78 -14.43
N ASP A 97 20.59 10.58 -14.40
CA ASP A 97 19.50 10.49 -13.44
C ASP A 97 18.17 10.32 -14.18
N HIS A 98 17.36 9.35 -13.76
CA HIS A 98 16.08 9.04 -14.36
C HIS A 98 14.93 9.73 -13.65
N TYR A 99 13.99 10.23 -14.44
CA TYR A 99 12.76 10.88 -13.97
C TYR A 99 11.57 10.23 -14.71
N GLY A 100 10.82 9.37 -14.02
CA GLY A 100 9.58 8.81 -14.52
C GLY A 100 8.39 9.65 -14.10
N ILE A 101 7.46 9.95 -15.03
CA ILE A 101 6.24 10.67 -14.65
C ILE A 101 5.48 9.87 -13.60
N LYS A 102 5.11 10.52 -12.50
CA LYS A 102 4.29 9.89 -11.46
C LYS A 102 3.00 9.40 -12.08
N ASP A 103 2.68 8.14 -11.89
CA ASP A 103 1.48 7.53 -12.47
C ASP A 103 0.21 7.88 -11.68
N VAL A 104 0.10 9.17 -11.36
CA VAL A 104 -1.01 9.70 -10.57
C VAL A 104 -2.38 9.44 -11.21
N LEU A 105 -2.42 9.25 -12.55
CA LEU A 105 -3.67 8.93 -13.26
C LEU A 105 -4.16 7.51 -12.97
N ARG A 106 -3.29 6.58 -12.56
CA ARG A 106 -3.73 5.23 -12.14
C ARG A 106 -4.59 5.25 -10.88
N ALA A 107 -4.50 6.33 -10.09
CA ALA A 107 -5.39 6.52 -8.95
C ALA A 107 -6.83 6.85 -9.38
N PHE A 108 -7.08 7.07 -10.66
CA PHE A 108 -8.38 7.48 -11.20
C PHE A 108 -8.93 6.48 -12.20
N THR A 109 -10.25 6.23 -12.13
CA THR A 109 -10.99 5.54 -13.19
C THR A 109 -11.29 6.56 -14.30
N PHE A 110 -10.90 6.23 -15.51
CA PHE A 110 -11.11 7.07 -16.70
C PHE A 110 -12.40 6.73 -17.42
N THR A 111 -13.18 7.75 -17.76
CA THR A 111 -14.35 7.64 -18.64
C THR A 111 -14.26 8.71 -19.72
N ALA A 112 -14.03 8.27 -20.97
CA ALA A 112 -13.95 9.18 -22.10
C ALA A 112 -15.30 9.80 -22.41
N ASN A 113 -15.29 11.03 -22.96
CA ASN A 113 -16.47 11.73 -23.44
C ASN A 113 -17.57 11.90 -22.38
N ALA A 114 -17.21 12.17 -21.15
CA ALA A 114 -18.11 12.30 -20.03
C ALA A 114 -17.66 13.37 -19.06
N ALA A 115 -18.59 13.93 -18.28
CA ALA A 115 -18.32 14.86 -17.20
C ALA A 115 -19.40 14.84 -16.14
N ILE A 116 -19.08 15.37 -14.94
CA ILE A 116 -20.03 15.74 -13.90
C ILE A 116 -20.60 17.12 -14.21
N ALA A 117 -21.90 17.22 -14.44
CA ALA A 117 -22.54 18.49 -14.78
C ALA A 117 -22.93 19.28 -13.51
N GLY A 118 -22.38 20.49 -13.34
CA GLY A 118 -22.86 21.45 -12.33
C GLY A 118 -22.28 21.27 -10.91
N TYR A 119 -21.24 20.48 -10.75
CA TYR A 119 -20.61 20.21 -9.43
C TYR A 119 -19.12 20.53 -9.42
N ASN A 120 -18.70 21.55 -10.15
CA ASN A 120 -17.31 22.00 -10.18
C ASN A 120 -16.99 22.81 -8.92
N THR A 121 -16.07 22.33 -8.10
CA THR A 121 -15.65 22.99 -6.85
C THR A 121 -14.50 23.97 -7.12
N GLU A 122 -13.56 23.59 -7.98
CA GLU A 122 -12.40 24.41 -8.35
C GLU A 122 -12.04 24.17 -9.82
N ARG A 123 -11.59 25.22 -10.51
CA ARG A 123 -11.12 25.12 -11.91
C ARG A 123 -9.63 25.46 -11.99
N LEU A 124 -8.88 24.62 -12.67
CA LEU A 124 -7.50 24.84 -13.06
C LEU A 124 -7.43 25.03 -14.58
N THR A 125 -6.56 25.91 -15.06
CA THR A 125 -6.41 26.21 -16.49
C THR A 125 -4.99 26.01 -16.98
N GLY A 126 -4.81 25.61 -18.24
CA GLY A 126 -3.49 25.38 -18.82
C GLY A 126 -2.75 24.18 -18.21
N VAL A 127 -3.49 23.18 -17.76
CA VAL A 127 -2.96 22.00 -17.07
C VAL A 127 -3.16 20.72 -17.91
N SER A 128 -2.35 19.70 -17.64
CA SER A 128 -2.55 18.35 -18.20
C SER A 128 -3.44 17.49 -17.29
N PRO A 129 -4.00 16.36 -17.76
CA PRO A 129 -4.72 15.44 -16.92
C PRO A 129 -3.91 14.93 -15.71
N ALA A 130 -2.61 14.71 -15.89
CA ALA A 130 -1.72 14.30 -14.79
C ALA A 130 -1.54 15.42 -13.76
N ALA A 131 -1.46 16.69 -14.19
CA ALA A 131 -1.42 17.83 -13.28
C ALA A 131 -2.76 18.00 -12.53
N CYS A 132 -3.90 17.75 -13.18
CA CYS A 132 -5.21 17.69 -12.52
C CYS A 132 -5.26 16.63 -11.44
N ALA A 133 -4.83 15.42 -11.78
CA ALA A 133 -4.75 14.30 -10.84
C ALA A 133 -3.85 14.62 -9.64
N SER A 134 -2.66 15.18 -9.90
CA SER A 134 -1.75 15.64 -8.84
C SER A 134 -2.38 16.70 -7.95
N ALA A 135 -3.07 17.68 -8.55
CA ALA A 135 -3.76 18.73 -7.80
C ALA A 135 -4.91 18.17 -6.95
N CYS A 136 -5.68 17.22 -7.48
CA CYS A 136 -6.76 16.54 -6.74
C CYS A 136 -6.22 15.75 -5.53
N LEU A 137 -5.02 15.17 -5.65
CA LEU A 137 -4.37 14.38 -4.61
C LEU A 137 -3.44 15.21 -3.69
N ASP A 138 -3.28 16.50 -3.97
CA ASP A 138 -2.49 17.42 -3.13
C ASP A 138 -3.10 17.54 -1.73
N GLY A 139 -2.25 17.65 -0.71
CA GLY A 139 -2.63 17.68 0.69
C GLY A 139 -3.71 18.71 1.06
N SER A 140 -3.82 19.81 0.32
CA SER A 140 -4.87 20.83 0.53
C SER A 140 -6.23 20.44 -0.09
N ARG A 141 -6.26 19.55 -1.07
CA ARG A 141 -7.45 19.13 -1.82
C ARG A 141 -7.83 17.67 -1.63
N SER A 142 -6.89 16.83 -1.22
CA SER A 142 -7.11 15.39 -1.04
C SER A 142 -8.23 15.04 -0.04
N ASN A 143 -8.55 15.94 0.88
CA ASN A 143 -9.65 15.78 1.83
C ASN A 143 -11.04 15.97 1.20
N TRP A 144 -11.17 16.67 0.06
CA TRP A 144 -12.44 16.91 -0.59
C TRP A 144 -12.51 16.49 -2.05
N CYS A 145 -11.41 16.57 -2.83
CA CYS A 145 -11.44 16.22 -4.25
C CYS A 145 -11.72 14.73 -4.46
N ARG A 146 -12.74 14.43 -5.28
CA ARG A 146 -13.23 13.06 -5.54
C ARG A 146 -13.17 12.69 -7.01
N SER A 147 -13.22 13.68 -7.89
CA SER A 147 -13.12 13.51 -9.31
C SER A 147 -12.65 14.80 -9.97
N PHE A 148 -12.33 14.70 -11.23
CA PHE A 148 -12.16 15.87 -12.07
C PHE A 148 -12.61 15.60 -13.50
N ASP A 149 -13.05 16.66 -14.16
CA ASP A 149 -13.38 16.67 -15.58
C ASP A 149 -12.31 17.46 -16.32
N TYR A 150 -11.71 16.84 -17.33
CA TYR A 150 -10.71 17.48 -18.15
C TYR A 150 -11.24 17.86 -19.51
N ASN A 151 -11.24 19.16 -19.84
CA ASN A 151 -11.59 19.65 -21.16
C ASN A 151 -10.37 19.60 -22.07
N ARG A 152 -10.38 18.69 -23.04
CA ARG A 152 -9.28 18.47 -23.98
C ARG A 152 -9.02 19.65 -24.92
N THR A 153 -10.04 20.48 -25.17
CA THR A 153 -9.95 21.61 -26.11
C THR A 153 -9.36 22.84 -25.43
N THR A 154 -9.81 23.16 -24.21
CA THR A 154 -9.39 24.34 -23.48
C THR A 154 -8.27 24.07 -22.49
N GLN A 155 -7.91 22.80 -22.24
CA GLN A 155 -6.94 22.37 -21.23
C GLN A 155 -7.32 22.87 -19.83
N GLU A 156 -8.59 22.83 -19.54
CA GLU A 156 -9.16 23.15 -18.25
C GLU A 156 -9.48 21.87 -17.48
N CYS A 157 -9.33 21.94 -16.19
CA CYS A 157 -9.60 20.88 -15.25
C CYS A 157 -10.59 21.37 -14.20
N ASP A 158 -11.73 20.78 -14.15
CA ASP A 158 -12.77 21.05 -13.15
C ASP A 158 -12.70 19.99 -12.05
N LEU A 159 -12.13 20.34 -10.90
CA LEU A 159 -12.08 19.49 -9.73
C LEU A 159 -13.45 19.48 -9.04
N SER A 160 -13.89 18.30 -8.57
CA SER A 160 -15.18 18.10 -7.92
C SER A 160 -15.08 17.33 -6.60
N ASP A 161 -15.92 17.72 -5.64
CA ASP A 161 -16.15 16.98 -4.40
C ASP A 161 -17.17 15.83 -4.58
N LYS A 162 -17.66 15.61 -5.80
CA LYS A 162 -18.63 14.57 -6.15
C LYS A 162 -18.02 13.54 -7.09
N ARG A 163 -18.66 12.37 -7.12
CA ARG A 163 -18.45 11.32 -8.11
C ARG A 163 -19.73 11.14 -8.92
N ALA A 164 -19.63 10.45 -10.04
CA ALA A 164 -20.79 10.12 -10.89
C ALA A 164 -21.99 9.56 -10.10
N ARG A 165 -21.74 8.64 -9.18
CA ARG A 165 -22.76 8.01 -8.33
C ARG A 165 -23.44 8.94 -7.34
N ASP A 166 -22.76 9.99 -6.89
CA ASP A 166 -23.28 10.94 -5.90
C ASP A 166 -24.34 11.87 -6.50
N ILE A 167 -24.41 11.91 -7.85
CA ILE A 167 -25.25 12.83 -8.63
C ILE A 167 -26.15 12.11 -9.66
N GLY A 168 -26.23 10.78 -9.62
CA GLY A 168 -27.07 10.00 -10.51
C GLY A 168 -26.45 9.67 -11.87
N GLY A 169 -25.14 9.88 -12.06
CA GLY A 169 -24.40 9.46 -13.24
C GLY A 169 -23.63 10.58 -13.93
N LEU A 170 -22.91 10.23 -14.99
CA LEU A 170 -22.17 11.16 -15.83
C LEU A 170 -23.05 11.69 -16.97
N LYS A 171 -22.84 12.95 -17.32
CA LYS A 171 -23.37 13.53 -18.54
C LYS A 171 -22.44 13.17 -19.71
N THR A 172 -23.00 12.59 -20.77
CA THR A 172 -22.27 12.11 -21.96
C THR A 172 -22.71 12.76 -23.25
N ASP A 173 -23.67 13.67 -23.21
CA ASP A 173 -24.33 14.32 -24.37
C ASP A 173 -23.86 15.76 -24.59
N TYR A 174 -22.63 16.11 -24.22
CA TYR A 174 -22.07 17.41 -24.54
C TYR A 174 -21.81 17.56 -26.05
N SER A 175 -22.12 18.74 -26.60
CA SER A 175 -21.82 19.05 -27.98
C SER A 175 -20.32 18.96 -28.27
N GLY A 176 -19.92 18.14 -29.25
CA GLY A 176 -18.51 17.87 -29.55
C GLY A 176 -17.76 17.07 -28.49
N ASN A 177 -18.39 16.77 -27.39
CA ASN A 177 -17.95 15.99 -26.25
C ASN A 177 -16.44 16.18 -25.88
N PRO A 178 -16.06 17.38 -25.45
CA PRO A 178 -14.64 17.72 -25.22
C PRO A 178 -14.09 17.23 -23.88
N TYR A 179 -14.94 16.65 -23.02
CA TYR A 179 -14.59 16.30 -21.65
C TYR A 179 -14.22 14.83 -21.51
N ASP A 180 -13.24 14.59 -20.65
CA ASP A 180 -12.91 13.28 -20.09
C ASP A 180 -13.07 13.33 -18.58
N HIS A 181 -13.80 12.38 -18.02
CA HIS A 181 -14.03 12.23 -16.59
C HIS A 181 -12.99 11.31 -15.96
N TYR A 182 -12.44 11.77 -14.85
CA TYR A 182 -11.55 11.01 -14.00
C TYR A 182 -12.14 10.96 -12.59
N SER A 183 -12.69 9.82 -12.24
CA SER A 183 -13.13 9.57 -10.86
C SER A 183 -11.98 9.02 -10.07
N TRP A 184 -11.62 9.69 -9.00
CA TRP A 184 -10.63 9.11 -8.11
C TRP A 184 -11.15 7.78 -7.61
N ALA A 185 -10.45 6.73 -7.99
CA ALA A 185 -10.85 5.39 -7.59
C ALA A 185 -10.60 5.23 -6.09
N PRO A 186 -11.65 5.24 -5.31
CA PRO A 186 -12.10 3.99 -4.81
C PRO A 186 -13.09 3.43 -5.82
N VAL A 187 -12.87 2.21 -6.18
CA VAL A 187 -13.71 1.45 -7.09
C VAL A 187 -15.18 1.66 -6.75
N ASP A 188 -16.03 1.77 -7.76
CA ASP A 188 -17.45 1.97 -7.61
C ASP A 188 -18.04 1.10 -6.50
N GLY A 189 -18.66 1.72 -5.50
CA GLY A 189 -19.28 1.03 -4.38
C GLY A 189 -18.73 1.34 -2.99
N VAL A 190 -17.55 1.98 -2.85
CA VAL A 190 -16.99 2.28 -1.51
C VAL A 190 -17.52 3.59 -0.94
N PRO A 191 -18.16 3.58 0.24
CA PRO A 191 -18.54 4.81 0.93
C PRO A 191 -17.29 5.61 1.32
N ASN A 192 -17.33 6.94 1.08
CA ASN A 192 -16.38 7.85 1.66
C ASN A 192 -17.16 8.82 2.56
N PRO A 193 -16.83 9.02 3.82
CA PRO A 193 -15.59 8.63 4.51
C PRO A 193 -15.55 7.15 4.91
N LEU A 194 -14.42 6.69 5.46
CA LEU A 194 -14.29 5.36 6.07
C LEU A 194 -15.58 4.99 6.80
N PRO A 195 -16.27 3.90 6.45
CA PRO A 195 -17.50 3.55 7.12
C PRO A 195 -17.23 3.33 8.60
N GLY A 196 -17.78 4.21 9.44
CA GLY A 196 -17.94 3.99 10.85
C GLY A 196 -16.69 3.67 11.67
N ASN A 197 -15.67 4.51 11.68
CA ASN A 197 -14.48 4.33 12.54
C ASN A 197 -13.83 2.93 12.45
N ARG A 198 -13.76 2.36 11.26
CA ARG A 198 -13.15 1.04 11.04
C ARG A 198 -11.63 1.15 11.01
N HIS A 199 -10.99 0.22 11.70
CA HIS A 199 -9.54 0.10 11.82
C HIS A 199 -9.11 -1.34 11.64
N VAL A 200 -7.83 -1.54 11.27
CA VAL A 200 -7.22 -2.86 11.14
C VAL A 200 -5.96 -2.92 12.01
N LEU A 201 -5.86 -3.96 12.83
CA LEU A 201 -4.63 -4.34 13.52
C LEU A 201 -4.17 -5.67 12.92
N LEU A 202 -3.18 -5.60 12.03
CA LEU A 202 -2.54 -6.77 11.45
C LEU A 202 -1.32 -7.14 12.30
N ILE A 203 -1.38 -8.30 12.96
CA ILE A 203 -0.34 -8.90 13.78
C ILE A 203 0.34 -9.98 12.97
N GLY A 204 1.60 -9.78 12.62
CA GLY A 204 2.41 -10.76 11.92
C GLY A 204 3.30 -11.51 12.90
N ILE A 205 3.24 -12.84 12.91
CA ILE A 205 4.13 -13.69 13.70
C ILE A 205 4.92 -14.56 12.72
N ASP A 206 6.18 -14.19 12.51
CA ASP A 206 7.06 -14.87 11.53
C ASP A 206 7.30 -16.33 11.93
N GLY A 207 7.21 -17.24 10.98
CA GLY A 207 7.51 -18.65 11.16
C GLY A 207 6.57 -19.43 12.10
N LEU A 208 5.38 -18.86 12.42
CA LEU A 208 4.43 -19.54 13.30
C LEU A 208 3.60 -20.57 12.53
N ARG A 209 3.77 -21.83 12.88
CA ARG A 209 2.91 -22.92 12.39
C ARG A 209 1.51 -22.83 13.01
N GLY A 210 0.50 -23.05 12.20
CA GLY A 210 -0.87 -23.04 12.69
C GLY A 210 -1.21 -24.21 13.59
N ASP A 211 -0.62 -25.39 13.35
CA ASP A 211 -0.78 -26.58 14.19
C ASP A 211 -0.09 -26.47 15.57
N ALA A 212 0.73 -25.43 15.80
CA ALA A 212 1.33 -25.15 17.10
C ALA A 212 0.38 -24.39 18.06
N ILE A 213 -0.79 -23.96 17.60
CA ILE A 213 -1.75 -23.24 18.41
C ILE A 213 -2.94 -24.13 18.77
N GLY A 214 -3.15 -24.32 20.07
CA GLY A 214 -4.28 -25.10 20.59
C GLY A 214 -4.14 -26.61 20.49
N CYS A 215 -2.98 -27.14 20.10
CA CYS A 215 -2.76 -28.58 20.04
C CYS A 215 -2.63 -29.22 21.43
N SER A 216 -2.84 -30.55 21.50
CA SER A 216 -2.60 -31.31 22.73
C SER A 216 -1.12 -31.28 23.10
N GLY A 217 -0.78 -30.73 24.27
CA GLY A 217 0.58 -30.57 24.75
C GLY A 217 1.27 -29.27 24.30
N CYS A 218 0.63 -28.48 23.48
CA CYS A 218 1.11 -27.13 23.13
C CYS A 218 1.02 -26.18 24.33
N VAL A 219 1.90 -25.16 24.32
CA VAL A 219 1.86 -24.09 25.32
C VAL A 219 0.54 -23.32 25.26
N ALA A 220 0.09 -22.86 26.42
CA ALA A 220 -1.08 -21.99 26.47
C ALA A 220 -0.77 -20.63 25.83
N THR A 221 -1.66 -20.19 24.95
CA THR A 221 -1.62 -18.89 24.25
C THR A 221 -2.91 -18.12 24.55
N PRO A 222 -3.05 -17.53 25.74
CA PRO A 222 -4.33 -16.95 26.18
C PRO A 222 -4.82 -15.81 25.29
N ALA A 223 -3.93 -14.97 24.74
CA ALA A 223 -4.30 -13.87 23.85
C ALA A 223 -4.84 -14.40 22.51
N LEU A 224 -4.10 -15.30 21.86
CA LEU A 224 -4.53 -15.92 20.60
C LEU A 224 -5.79 -16.75 20.79
N SER A 225 -5.86 -17.53 21.88
CA SER A 225 -7.04 -18.35 22.20
C SER A 225 -8.29 -17.49 22.39
N ALA A 226 -8.20 -16.36 23.05
CA ALA A 226 -9.32 -15.44 23.22
C ALA A 226 -9.75 -14.77 21.90
N LEU A 227 -8.80 -14.46 21.00
CA LEU A 227 -9.12 -13.98 19.65
C LEU A 227 -9.84 -15.07 18.84
N ILE A 228 -9.40 -16.31 18.92
CA ILE A 228 -10.05 -17.46 18.26
C ILE A 228 -11.48 -17.66 18.79
N GLN A 229 -11.66 -17.65 20.10
CA GLN A 229 -12.98 -17.84 20.70
C GLN A 229 -14.01 -16.79 20.28
N GLY A 230 -13.60 -15.55 20.08
CA GLY A 230 -14.47 -14.44 19.67
C GLY A 230 -14.50 -14.18 18.16
N GLY A 231 -13.84 -15.01 17.37
CA GLY A 231 -13.66 -14.80 15.93
C GLY A 231 -13.57 -16.09 15.15
N ALA A 232 -12.69 -16.13 14.14
CA ALA A 232 -12.41 -17.30 13.34
C ALA A 232 -10.92 -17.63 13.31
N VAL A 233 -10.59 -18.89 13.10
CA VAL A 233 -9.23 -19.39 12.92
C VAL A 233 -9.15 -20.33 11.73
N HIS A 234 -8.02 -20.28 11.02
CA HIS A 234 -7.58 -21.29 10.06
C HIS A 234 -6.19 -21.75 10.45
N HIS A 235 -6.11 -22.98 11.00
CA HIS A 235 -4.87 -23.51 11.57
C HIS A 235 -3.88 -24.06 10.51
N ASN A 236 -4.28 -24.21 9.27
CA ASN A 236 -3.50 -24.80 8.18
C ASN A 236 -3.64 -24.00 6.89
N LEU A 237 -3.58 -22.66 6.99
CA LEU A 237 -3.56 -21.78 5.82
C LEU A 237 -2.33 -22.10 4.97
N LEU A 238 -2.54 -22.50 3.71
CA LEU A 238 -1.45 -22.97 2.88
C LEU A 238 -0.58 -21.82 2.36
N ALA A 239 0.60 -21.69 2.93
CA ALA A 239 1.68 -20.84 2.40
C ALA A 239 2.39 -21.51 1.19
N GLY A 240 3.30 -20.82 0.58
CA GLY A 240 4.19 -21.35 -0.45
C GLY A 240 3.64 -21.26 -1.86
N GLY A 241 2.48 -21.83 -2.18
CA GLY A 241 1.98 -21.83 -3.55
C GLY A 241 3.04 -22.23 -4.57
N SER A 242 3.40 -21.31 -5.49
CA SER A 242 4.50 -21.47 -6.46
C SER A 242 5.83 -20.84 -6.00
N GLN A 243 5.96 -20.46 -4.73
CA GLN A 243 7.10 -19.74 -4.17
C GLN A 243 7.73 -20.50 -3.00
N ALA A 244 8.96 -20.12 -2.62
CA ALA A 244 9.59 -20.62 -1.40
C ALA A 244 8.81 -20.18 -0.15
N THR A 245 8.78 -21.04 0.87
CA THR A 245 8.19 -20.74 2.19
C THR A 245 9.22 -20.00 3.06
N VAL A 246 9.56 -18.78 2.62
CA VAL A 246 10.47 -17.87 3.30
C VAL A 246 9.83 -16.49 3.48
N SER A 247 10.31 -15.71 4.43
CA SER A 247 9.64 -14.50 4.91
C SER A 247 9.37 -13.46 3.82
N GLY A 248 10.29 -13.21 2.91
CA GLY A 248 10.10 -12.22 1.84
C GLY A 248 8.86 -12.49 0.97
N PRO A 249 8.79 -13.62 0.25
CA PRO A 249 7.63 -14.02 -0.52
C PRO A 249 6.36 -14.17 0.34
N GLY A 250 6.47 -14.74 1.53
CA GLY A 250 5.33 -14.95 2.42
C GLY A 250 4.67 -13.65 2.84
N TRP A 251 5.45 -12.68 3.34
CA TRP A 251 4.92 -11.37 3.71
C TRP A 251 4.44 -10.58 2.50
N ALA A 252 5.16 -10.65 1.36
CA ALA A 252 4.70 -10.01 0.13
C ALA A 252 3.33 -10.56 -0.32
N THR A 253 3.09 -11.88 -0.17
CA THR A 253 1.79 -12.50 -0.45
C THR A 253 0.72 -12.03 0.53
N ASN A 254 1.02 -11.96 1.84
CA ASN A 254 0.09 -11.45 2.84
C ASN A 254 -0.31 -9.99 2.58
N PHE A 255 0.64 -9.16 2.14
CA PHE A 255 0.41 -7.73 1.90
C PHE A 255 -0.27 -7.43 0.57
N THR A 256 -0.12 -8.28 -0.43
CA THR A 256 -0.64 -7.99 -1.77
C THR A 256 -1.83 -8.86 -2.16
N GLY A 257 -1.95 -10.06 -1.60
CA GLY A 257 -2.92 -11.07 -2.01
C GLY A 257 -2.61 -11.71 -3.36
N PHE A 258 -1.33 -11.70 -3.78
CA PHE A 258 -0.82 -12.33 -4.99
C PHE A 258 0.35 -13.23 -4.68
N TRP A 259 0.68 -14.17 -5.57
CA TRP A 259 1.88 -15.01 -5.47
C TRP A 259 3.11 -14.32 -6.07
N ALA A 260 4.30 -14.89 -5.83
CA ALA A 260 5.59 -14.33 -6.22
C ALA A 260 5.75 -14.06 -7.73
N ASP A 261 5.13 -14.87 -8.59
CA ASP A 261 5.09 -14.65 -10.04
C ASP A 261 4.39 -13.35 -10.43
N GLN A 262 3.57 -12.80 -9.54
CA GLN A 262 2.81 -11.57 -9.75
C GLN A 262 3.32 -10.40 -8.92
N HIS A 263 3.69 -10.61 -7.64
CA HIS A 263 4.21 -9.51 -6.79
C HIS A 263 5.72 -9.30 -6.90
N GLY A 264 6.46 -10.23 -7.55
CA GLY A 264 7.87 -10.07 -7.92
C GLY A 264 8.88 -10.40 -6.83
N VAL A 265 8.47 -10.75 -5.61
CA VAL A 265 9.37 -11.10 -4.49
C VAL A 265 9.51 -12.61 -4.42
N THR A 266 10.70 -13.14 -4.72
CA THR A 266 10.96 -14.59 -4.83
C THR A 266 11.87 -15.14 -3.73
N SER A 267 12.50 -14.28 -2.94
CA SER A 267 13.44 -14.64 -1.87
C SER A 267 13.48 -13.57 -0.78
N ASN A 268 14.28 -13.80 0.27
CA ASN A 268 14.55 -12.80 1.30
C ASN A 268 15.53 -11.69 0.84
N ASP A 269 16.19 -11.87 -0.29
CA ASP A 269 17.00 -10.82 -0.93
C ASP A 269 16.10 -9.96 -1.83
N ILE A 270 15.45 -8.97 -1.21
CA ILE A 270 14.43 -8.14 -1.84
C ILE A 270 15.11 -6.90 -2.44
N THR A 271 15.38 -6.95 -3.72
CA THR A 271 16.08 -5.88 -4.46
C THR A 271 15.16 -5.06 -5.35
N GLN A 272 13.89 -5.47 -5.50
CA GLN A 272 12.90 -4.81 -6.35
C GLN A 272 11.65 -4.46 -5.54
N PRO A 273 10.99 -3.33 -5.84
CA PRO A 273 9.74 -2.98 -5.21
C PRO A 273 8.63 -3.99 -5.58
N LEU A 274 7.60 -4.05 -4.74
CA LEU A 274 6.40 -4.83 -5.02
C LEU A 274 5.79 -4.43 -6.39
N LEU A 275 5.56 -5.41 -7.26
CA LEU A 275 4.87 -5.22 -8.55
C LEU A 275 3.34 -5.14 -8.39
N LYS A 276 2.82 -5.52 -7.22
CA LYS A 276 1.41 -5.40 -6.84
C LYS A 276 1.28 -4.44 -5.66
N PRO A 277 0.18 -3.69 -5.56
CA PRO A 277 0.02 -2.72 -4.49
C PRO A 277 -0.06 -3.40 -3.13
N HIS A 278 0.65 -2.86 -2.15
CA HIS A 278 0.51 -3.23 -0.75
C HIS A 278 -0.90 -2.91 -0.25
N VAL A 279 -1.48 -3.73 0.62
CA VAL A 279 -2.84 -3.53 1.15
C VAL A 279 -3.02 -2.15 1.80
N PHE A 280 -1.98 -1.61 2.46
CA PHE A 280 -2.04 -0.27 3.04
C PHE A 280 -2.05 0.85 1.99
N ASP A 281 -1.39 0.67 0.85
CA ASP A 281 -1.51 1.59 -0.28
C ASP A 281 -2.93 1.55 -0.87
N GLN A 282 -3.54 0.36 -0.94
CA GLN A 282 -4.93 0.19 -1.36
C GLN A 282 -5.91 0.87 -0.38
N ILE A 283 -5.65 0.78 0.93
CA ILE A 283 -6.42 1.50 1.96
C ILE A 283 -6.32 3.01 1.73
N LYS A 284 -5.13 3.55 1.54
CA LYS A 284 -4.94 4.99 1.29
C LYS A 284 -5.51 5.43 -0.06
N GLN A 285 -5.46 4.58 -1.07
CA GLN A 285 -6.12 4.82 -2.35
C GLN A 285 -7.64 4.91 -2.20
N GLY A 286 -8.22 4.00 -1.42
CA GLY A 286 -9.66 4.00 -1.13
C GLY A 286 -10.09 5.11 -0.16
N TYR A 287 -9.25 5.40 0.81
CA TYR A 287 -9.48 6.37 1.90
C TYR A 287 -8.23 7.24 2.10
N PRO A 288 -8.11 8.36 1.41
CA PRO A 288 -6.89 9.19 1.40
C PRO A 288 -6.54 9.83 2.74
N THR A 289 -7.53 10.01 3.59
CA THR A 289 -7.33 10.48 4.96
C THR A 289 -6.95 9.36 5.94
N ALA A 290 -6.96 8.10 5.48
CA ALA A 290 -6.50 6.98 6.27
C ALA A 290 -5.01 7.13 6.58
N THR A 291 -4.64 6.84 7.81
CA THR A 291 -3.25 6.80 8.25
C THR A 291 -2.83 5.35 8.47
N THR A 292 -1.58 5.05 8.15
CA THR A 292 -1.02 3.70 8.25
C THR A 292 0.24 3.70 9.09
N ALA A 293 0.45 2.63 9.84
CA ALA A 293 1.58 2.48 10.74
C ALA A 293 2.21 1.10 10.60
N VAL A 294 3.53 1.04 10.57
CA VAL A 294 4.30 -0.20 10.45
C VAL A 294 5.39 -0.24 11.49
N VAL A 295 5.46 -1.31 12.26
CA VAL A 295 6.62 -1.62 13.08
C VAL A 295 7.11 -3.03 12.78
N ALA A 296 8.41 -3.14 12.44
CA ALA A 296 9.07 -4.41 12.21
C ALA A 296 10.54 -4.33 12.60
N ASP A 297 11.12 -5.46 12.93
CA ASP A 297 12.54 -5.59 13.28
C ASP A 297 13.38 -6.25 12.16
N TRP A 298 12.78 -6.52 11.03
CA TRP A 298 13.44 -6.96 9.83
C TRP A 298 13.44 -5.86 8.78
N ALA A 299 14.64 -5.40 8.39
CA ALA A 299 14.82 -4.25 7.51
C ALA A 299 14.06 -4.36 6.17
N ASN A 300 13.90 -5.57 5.62
CA ASN A 300 13.12 -5.76 4.41
C ASN A 300 11.65 -5.33 4.55
N LEU A 301 11.05 -5.54 5.73
CA LEU A 301 9.67 -5.11 6.00
C LEU A 301 9.55 -3.60 6.18
N THR A 302 10.61 -2.92 6.60
CA THR A 302 10.60 -1.47 6.85
C THR A 302 11.25 -0.65 5.74
N HIS A 303 11.86 -1.30 4.74
CA HIS A 303 12.50 -0.62 3.61
C HIS A 303 12.01 -1.09 2.25
N ASN A 304 11.87 -2.41 2.05
CA ASN A 304 11.62 -2.99 0.73
C ASN A 304 10.17 -3.43 0.50
N LEU A 305 9.47 -3.86 1.57
CA LEU A 305 8.06 -4.30 1.51
C LEU A 305 7.09 -3.29 2.14
N LEU A 306 7.55 -2.09 2.46
CA LEU A 306 6.69 -1.03 2.97
C LEU A 306 5.65 -0.59 1.96
N PRO A 307 4.45 -0.18 2.42
CA PRO A 307 3.56 0.64 1.62
C PRO A 307 4.27 1.94 1.23
N LYS A 308 4.04 2.40 0.01
CA LYS A 308 4.71 3.59 -0.54
C LYS A 308 4.42 4.88 0.27
N GLN A 309 3.32 4.89 1.02
CA GLN A 309 2.80 6.05 1.75
C GLN A 309 2.52 5.72 3.22
N ALA A 310 3.42 4.98 3.89
CA ALA A 310 3.31 4.76 5.33
C ALA A 310 3.50 6.08 6.10
N ASP A 311 2.57 6.39 7.02
CA ASP A 311 2.62 7.63 7.81
C ASP A 311 3.54 7.48 9.02
N TYR A 312 3.56 6.29 9.61
CA TYR A 312 4.41 5.96 10.76
C TYR A 312 5.20 4.69 10.49
N VAL A 313 6.51 4.77 10.57
CA VAL A 313 7.40 3.61 10.40
C VAL A 313 8.36 3.54 11.58
N VAL A 314 8.41 2.39 12.22
CA VAL A 314 9.39 2.09 13.27
C VAL A 314 10.17 0.85 12.86
N SER A 315 11.44 1.04 12.54
CA SER A 315 12.39 -0.05 12.35
C SER A 315 12.99 -0.43 13.72
N ASN A 316 12.77 -1.68 14.13
CA ASN A 316 13.23 -2.19 15.41
C ASN A 316 14.38 -3.18 15.21
N GLU A 317 15.52 -2.68 14.74
CA GLU A 317 16.70 -3.52 14.42
C GLU A 317 17.27 -4.29 15.62
N ALA A 318 16.90 -3.91 16.83
CA ALA A 318 17.27 -4.62 18.04
C ALA A 318 16.55 -5.97 18.22
N LYS A 319 15.61 -6.32 17.32
CA LYS A 319 14.80 -7.55 17.36
C LYS A 319 14.18 -7.76 18.76
N ASN A 320 13.53 -6.72 19.24
CA ASN A 320 12.95 -6.67 20.58
C ASN A 320 11.45 -6.47 20.48
N SER A 321 10.69 -7.55 20.67
CA SER A 321 9.22 -7.53 20.61
C SER A 321 8.61 -6.51 21.56
N GLN A 322 9.22 -6.22 22.71
CA GLN A 322 8.71 -5.19 23.63
C GLN A 322 8.78 -3.78 23.02
N GLN A 323 9.84 -3.44 22.27
CA GLN A 323 9.91 -2.14 21.59
C GLN A 323 8.86 -2.00 20.48
N ALA A 324 8.61 -3.08 19.73
CA ALA A 324 7.54 -3.12 18.75
C ALA A 324 6.16 -2.96 19.43
N THR A 325 5.93 -3.69 20.51
CA THR A 325 4.73 -3.58 21.36
C THR A 325 4.52 -2.17 21.86
N ASP A 326 5.56 -1.51 22.36
CA ASP A 326 5.48 -0.14 22.89
C ASP A 326 5.21 0.88 21.76
N ALA A 327 5.70 0.65 20.54
CA ALA A 327 5.35 1.48 19.40
C ALA A 327 3.85 1.39 19.08
N VAL A 328 3.30 0.19 19.00
CA VAL A 328 1.87 -0.03 18.75
C VAL A 328 1.01 0.58 19.87
N LYS A 329 1.40 0.38 21.14
CA LYS A 329 0.69 0.98 22.30
C LYS A 329 0.66 2.50 22.22
N ARG A 330 1.75 3.16 21.77
CA ARG A 330 1.78 4.61 21.54
C ARG A 330 0.79 5.03 20.46
N TRP A 331 0.71 4.31 19.34
CA TRP A 331 -0.25 4.60 18.29
C TRP A 331 -1.71 4.37 18.74
N LEU A 332 -1.95 3.33 19.51
CA LEU A 332 -3.27 3.06 20.10
C LEU A 332 -3.67 4.10 21.14
N ALA A 333 -2.72 4.76 21.80
CA ALA A 333 -3.00 5.85 22.74
C ALA A 333 -3.36 7.18 22.06
N MET A 334 -3.12 7.33 20.75
CA MET A 334 -3.52 8.52 20.00
C MET A 334 -5.05 8.63 19.95
N SER A 335 -5.59 9.85 20.04
CA SER A 335 -7.04 10.09 19.87
C SER A 335 -7.52 9.59 18.50
N ASN A 336 -6.77 9.91 17.44
CA ASN A 336 -6.96 9.39 16.09
C ASN A 336 -5.92 8.29 15.84
N ALA A 337 -6.22 7.05 16.21
CA ALA A 337 -5.36 5.92 15.93
C ALA A 337 -5.22 5.72 14.42
N PRO A 338 -4.09 5.17 13.93
CA PRO A 338 -3.96 4.79 12.54
C PRO A 338 -5.11 3.88 12.08
N THR A 339 -5.55 4.07 10.85
CA THR A 339 -6.59 3.24 10.21
C THR A 339 -6.12 1.80 10.07
N ALA A 340 -4.84 1.60 9.76
CA ALA A 340 -4.23 0.28 9.67
C ALA A 340 -2.86 0.27 10.35
N ILE A 341 -2.62 -0.74 11.16
CA ILE A 341 -1.37 -0.96 11.89
C ILE A 341 -0.84 -2.33 11.50
N PHE A 342 0.41 -2.43 11.06
CA PHE A 342 1.13 -3.68 10.98
C PHE A 342 2.12 -3.78 12.15
N TYR A 343 1.93 -4.82 12.94
CA TYR A 343 2.72 -5.15 14.13
C TYR A 343 3.40 -6.49 13.91
N TYR A 344 4.72 -6.47 13.72
CA TYR A 344 5.51 -7.65 13.39
C TYR A 344 6.27 -8.19 14.59
N LEU A 345 6.19 -9.51 14.78
CA LEU A 345 6.81 -10.28 15.84
C LEU A 345 7.66 -11.39 15.23
N HIS A 346 8.95 -11.36 15.47
CA HIS A 346 9.96 -12.17 14.75
C HIS A 346 10.59 -13.30 15.60
N ASN A 347 10.44 -13.25 16.94
CA ASN A 347 11.20 -14.15 17.81
C ASN A 347 10.86 -15.64 17.63
N VAL A 348 9.71 -15.97 17.10
CA VAL A 348 9.33 -17.38 16.84
C VAL A 348 10.22 -17.95 15.76
N ASP A 349 10.48 -17.21 14.66
CA ASP A 349 11.31 -17.66 13.55
C ASP A 349 12.81 -17.62 13.90
N ILE A 350 13.35 -16.43 14.21
CA ILE A 350 14.80 -16.21 14.38
C ILE A 350 15.43 -16.94 15.54
N HIS A 351 14.63 -17.41 16.48
CA HIS A 351 15.08 -18.13 17.66
C HIS A 351 14.55 -19.55 17.76
N ALA A 352 13.91 -20.06 16.70
CA ALA A 352 13.43 -21.43 16.65
C ALA A 352 14.60 -22.41 16.55
N ALA A 353 14.88 -23.14 17.63
CA ALA A 353 15.78 -24.27 17.57
C ALA A 353 15.16 -25.45 16.79
N SER A 354 13.83 -25.49 16.72
CA SER A 354 13.03 -26.43 15.97
C SER A 354 11.63 -25.86 15.81
N TYR A 355 11.01 -26.09 14.65
CA TYR A 355 9.60 -25.76 14.37
C TYR A 355 8.63 -26.87 14.81
N ASP A 356 9.08 -27.87 15.54
CA ASP A 356 8.18 -28.87 16.12
C ASP A 356 7.25 -28.21 17.16
N PRO A 357 5.93 -28.29 17.00
CA PRO A 357 4.96 -27.71 17.92
C PRO A 357 5.15 -28.07 19.40
N LEU A 358 5.76 -29.23 19.69
CA LEU A 358 6.04 -29.68 21.05
C LEU A 358 7.47 -29.36 21.54
N ASN A 359 8.28 -28.74 20.71
CA ASN A 359 9.63 -28.32 21.13
C ASN A 359 9.56 -27.19 22.15
N ALA A 360 10.18 -27.37 23.31
CA ALA A 360 10.10 -26.45 24.43
C ALA A 360 10.63 -25.02 24.09
N ASN A 361 11.65 -24.90 23.23
CA ASN A 361 12.17 -23.61 22.80
C ASN A 361 11.13 -22.90 21.92
N TYR A 362 10.58 -23.59 20.91
CA TYR A 362 9.53 -23.03 20.01
C TYR A 362 8.31 -22.57 20.80
N GLN A 363 7.81 -23.43 21.70
CA GLN A 363 6.70 -23.09 22.59
C GLN A 363 6.98 -21.87 23.48
N SER A 364 8.20 -21.76 24.02
CA SER A 364 8.59 -20.61 24.82
C SER A 364 8.57 -19.30 24.01
N LYS A 365 8.96 -19.35 22.73
CA LYS A 365 8.90 -18.17 21.85
C LYS A 365 7.46 -17.80 21.53
N ILE A 366 6.62 -18.77 21.21
CA ILE A 366 5.18 -18.55 20.98
C ILE A 366 4.52 -17.92 22.21
N ALA A 367 4.77 -18.45 23.40
CA ALA A 367 4.23 -17.90 24.65
C ALA A 367 4.72 -16.46 24.90
N GLY A 368 5.98 -16.17 24.57
CA GLY A 368 6.56 -14.84 24.68
C GLY A 368 5.85 -13.84 23.77
N GLU A 369 5.58 -14.20 22.51
CA GLU A 369 4.89 -13.30 21.58
C GLU A 369 3.39 -13.19 21.92
N ASP A 370 2.75 -14.25 22.39
CA ASP A 370 1.37 -14.19 22.90
C ASP A 370 1.23 -13.18 24.05
N ALA A 371 2.22 -13.13 24.96
CA ALA A 371 2.25 -12.13 26.04
C ALA A 371 2.43 -10.69 25.53
N GLN A 372 3.18 -10.49 24.45
CA GLN A 372 3.27 -9.18 23.78
C GLN A 372 1.94 -8.78 23.12
N ILE A 373 1.31 -9.72 22.43
CA ILE A 373 -0.03 -9.51 21.84
C ILE A 373 -1.04 -9.13 22.93
N GLN A 374 -1.03 -9.79 24.07
CA GLN A 374 -1.93 -9.47 25.20
C GLN A 374 -1.78 -8.01 25.65
N GLN A 375 -0.54 -7.48 25.70
CA GLN A 375 -0.33 -6.07 26.04
C GLN A 375 -0.95 -5.12 25.01
N VAL A 376 -0.82 -5.42 23.72
CA VAL A 376 -1.41 -4.63 22.63
C VAL A 376 -2.94 -4.69 22.69
N LEU A 377 -3.52 -5.87 22.89
CA LEU A 377 -4.96 -6.06 23.01
C LEU A 377 -5.55 -5.33 24.23
N ASN A 378 -4.82 -5.30 25.34
CA ASN A 378 -5.22 -4.52 26.52
C ASN A 378 -5.19 -3.01 26.23
N ALA A 379 -4.15 -2.53 25.52
CA ALA A 379 -4.05 -1.13 25.13
C ALA A 379 -5.14 -0.73 24.12
N LEU A 380 -5.51 -1.64 23.20
CA LEU A 380 -6.60 -1.45 22.26
C LEU A 380 -7.95 -1.30 23.00
N ALA A 381 -8.26 -2.20 23.92
CA ALA A 381 -9.50 -2.15 24.69
C ALA A 381 -9.57 -0.94 25.64
N ALA A 382 -8.43 -0.42 26.08
CA ALA A 382 -8.34 0.75 26.95
C ALA A 382 -8.50 2.10 26.21
N ARG A 383 -8.63 2.11 24.88
CA ARG A 383 -8.82 3.34 24.11
C ARG A 383 -10.14 4.03 24.50
N PRO A 384 -10.12 5.38 24.69
CA PRO A 384 -11.36 6.11 25.03
C PRO A 384 -12.48 5.93 24.00
N ASN A 385 -12.13 5.77 22.72
CA ASN A 385 -13.08 5.66 21.62
C ASN A 385 -13.39 4.21 21.23
N TYR A 386 -12.80 3.22 21.90
CA TYR A 386 -12.90 1.80 21.51
C TYR A 386 -14.34 1.32 21.37
N ALA A 387 -15.25 1.80 22.22
CA ALA A 387 -16.66 1.41 22.16
C ALA A 387 -17.33 1.77 20.83
N SER A 388 -16.94 2.91 20.23
CA SER A 388 -17.48 3.41 18.96
C SER A 388 -16.63 3.05 17.74
N GLU A 389 -15.41 2.52 17.94
CA GLU A 389 -14.54 2.07 16.87
C GLU A 389 -14.83 0.62 16.48
N ASP A 390 -14.60 0.26 15.23
CA ASP A 390 -14.69 -1.12 14.73
C ASP A 390 -13.31 -1.58 14.30
N TRP A 391 -12.70 -2.48 15.05
CA TRP A 391 -11.37 -3.01 14.81
C TRP A 391 -11.42 -4.43 14.28
N LEU A 392 -10.87 -4.68 13.09
CA LEU A 392 -10.52 -6.02 12.65
C LEU A 392 -9.10 -6.33 13.12
N ILE A 393 -8.97 -7.31 14.00
CA ILE A 393 -7.70 -7.87 14.42
C ILE A 393 -7.42 -9.08 13.53
N VAL A 394 -6.34 -9.03 12.77
CA VAL A 394 -5.87 -10.11 11.92
C VAL A 394 -4.56 -10.61 12.48
N VAL A 395 -4.45 -11.90 12.80
CA VAL A 395 -3.17 -12.54 13.10
C VAL A 395 -2.81 -13.44 11.93
N ALA A 396 -1.61 -13.32 11.41
CA ALA A 396 -1.14 -14.14 10.31
C ALA A 396 0.33 -14.49 10.47
N SER A 397 0.72 -15.67 9.96
CA SER A 397 2.12 -15.99 9.69
C SER A 397 2.38 -16.06 8.20
N ASP A 398 3.63 -16.02 7.85
CA ASP A 398 4.12 -15.99 6.48
C ASP A 398 4.53 -17.38 5.97
N HIS A 399 4.97 -18.26 6.86
CA HIS A 399 5.28 -19.67 6.62
C HIS A 399 5.30 -20.43 7.94
N GLY A 400 5.42 -21.73 7.85
CA GLY A 400 5.79 -22.63 8.94
C GLY A 400 7.25 -23.08 8.81
N GLY A 401 7.56 -24.26 9.33
CA GLY A 401 8.91 -24.82 9.23
C GLY A 401 8.95 -26.29 9.66
N ILE A 402 10.06 -26.96 9.37
CA ILE A 402 10.30 -28.36 9.72
C ILE A 402 11.72 -28.48 10.33
N ASN A 403 11.87 -29.21 11.42
CA ASN A 403 13.11 -29.29 12.17
C ASN A 403 13.60 -27.87 12.52
N SER A 404 14.80 -27.49 12.10
CA SER A 404 15.38 -26.14 12.30
C SER A 404 15.41 -25.31 11.00
N SER A 405 14.55 -25.60 10.01
CA SER A 405 14.61 -24.98 8.69
C SER A 405 13.22 -24.73 8.11
N HIS A 406 13.19 -23.89 7.10
CA HIS A 406 12.03 -23.59 6.26
C HIS A 406 12.50 -23.25 4.83
N GLY A 407 11.59 -23.00 3.90
CA GLY A 407 11.88 -22.63 2.50
C GLY A 407 11.46 -23.66 1.46
N GLY A 408 11.11 -24.89 1.89
CA GLY A 408 10.63 -25.97 1.02
C GLY A 408 9.11 -25.97 0.83
N GLN A 409 8.58 -27.14 0.47
CA GLN A 409 7.16 -27.34 0.17
C GLN A 409 6.54 -28.47 0.99
N THR A 410 7.15 -28.84 2.11
CA THR A 410 6.56 -29.83 3.03
C THR A 410 5.27 -29.27 3.65
N ALA A 411 4.40 -30.14 4.13
CA ALA A 411 3.16 -29.71 4.78
C ALA A 411 3.46 -28.78 5.97
N GLN A 412 4.52 -29.04 6.72
CA GLN A 412 4.93 -28.28 7.88
C GLN A 412 5.49 -26.88 7.51
N GLU A 413 6.24 -26.77 6.42
CA GLU A 413 6.76 -25.48 5.94
C GLU A 413 5.65 -24.61 5.37
N ARG A 414 4.60 -25.22 4.84
CA ARG A 414 3.43 -24.53 4.28
C ARG A 414 2.34 -24.25 5.30
N ASP A 415 2.49 -24.73 6.53
CA ASP A 415 1.49 -24.60 7.59
C ASP A 415 1.56 -23.21 8.23
N ALA A 416 0.74 -22.29 7.76
CA ALA A 416 0.59 -20.95 8.30
C ALA A 416 -0.74 -20.80 9.05
N ILE A 417 -0.89 -19.75 9.84
CA ILE A 417 -2.10 -19.45 10.60
C ILE A 417 -2.78 -18.19 10.09
N LEU A 418 -4.11 -18.15 10.19
CA LEU A 418 -4.92 -16.94 10.07
C LEU A 418 -5.93 -16.89 11.21
N ILE A 419 -5.97 -15.77 11.96
CA ILE A 419 -7.02 -15.49 12.94
C ILE A 419 -7.68 -14.17 12.56
N LEU A 420 -9.01 -14.12 12.59
CA LEU A 420 -9.82 -12.94 12.28
C LEU A 420 -10.77 -12.66 13.44
N ASN A 421 -10.65 -11.50 14.06
CA ASN A 421 -11.51 -11.11 15.19
C ASN A 421 -11.85 -9.62 15.12
N ASN A 422 -13.14 -9.27 15.23
CA ASN A 422 -13.59 -7.89 15.39
C ASN A 422 -14.48 -7.70 16.62
N THR A 423 -14.50 -8.68 17.51
CA THR A 423 -15.37 -8.67 18.70
C THR A 423 -14.58 -8.56 20.00
N TRP A 424 -13.26 -8.35 19.95
CA TRP A 424 -12.42 -8.29 21.13
C TRP A 424 -13.02 -7.35 22.19
N GLN A 425 -13.36 -7.91 23.36
CA GLN A 425 -14.02 -7.21 24.48
C GLN A 425 -15.25 -6.37 24.07
N LYS A 426 -16.00 -6.79 23.02
CA LYS A 426 -17.25 -6.16 22.58
C LYS A 426 -18.43 -7.09 22.78
N SER A 427 -19.24 -6.81 23.78
CA SER A 427 -20.45 -7.60 24.04
C SER A 427 -21.52 -7.35 22.97
N GLY A 428 -22.17 -8.42 22.52
CA GLY A 428 -23.30 -8.36 21.58
C GLY A 428 -22.96 -7.96 20.14
N LYS A 429 -21.67 -7.84 19.82
CA LYS A 429 -21.24 -7.56 18.45
C LYS A 429 -21.24 -8.83 17.60
N THR A 430 -21.80 -8.75 16.38
CA THR A 430 -21.72 -9.82 15.40
C THR A 430 -20.28 -9.97 14.91
N PRO A 431 -19.69 -11.17 14.98
CA PRO A 431 -18.37 -11.40 14.44
C PRO A 431 -18.32 -11.16 12.93
N TYR A 432 -17.24 -10.54 12.44
CA TYR A 432 -16.92 -10.47 11.02
C TYR A 432 -16.79 -11.87 10.39
N CYS A 433 -16.20 -12.78 11.15
CA CYS A 433 -16.02 -14.17 10.80
C CYS A 433 -15.98 -15.01 12.08
N SER A 434 -16.47 -16.25 12.07
CA SER A 434 -16.49 -17.09 13.28
C SER A 434 -16.24 -18.56 12.98
N GLY A 435 -15.66 -19.25 13.98
CA GLY A 435 -15.45 -20.68 13.97
C GLY A 435 -14.12 -21.14 13.41
N ASP A 436 -13.93 -22.44 13.33
CA ASP A 436 -12.74 -23.06 12.76
C ASP A 436 -12.93 -23.27 11.25
N LEU A 437 -12.10 -22.59 10.47
CA LEU A 437 -12.11 -22.62 9.01
C LEU A 437 -11.16 -23.67 8.42
N SER A 438 -10.46 -24.43 9.24
CA SER A 438 -9.39 -25.34 8.80
C SER A 438 -9.88 -26.50 7.92
N ALA A 439 -11.20 -26.76 7.90
CA ALA A 439 -11.83 -27.71 6.99
C ALA A 439 -11.96 -27.18 5.54
N VAL A 440 -11.79 -25.88 5.34
CA VAL A 440 -11.84 -25.25 4.01
C VAL A 440 -10.43 -25.09 3.49
N THR A 441 -10.17 -25.52 2.26
CA THR A 441 -8.86 -25.30 1.66
C THR A 441 -8.69 -23.82 1.29
N LEU A 442 -7.93 -23.08 2.09
CA LEU A 442 -7.54 -21.71 1.83
C LEU A 442 -6.01 -21.64 1.68
N THR A 443 -5.59 -20.71 0.86
CA THR A 443 -4.18 -20.41 0.65
C THR A 443 -3.87 -18.98 1.11
N GLN A 444 -2.63 -18.64 1.23
CA GLN A 444 -2.17 -17.35 1.75
C GLN A 444 -2.73 -16.14 0.97
N VAL A 445 -2.97 -16.27 -0.35
CA VAL A 445 -3.62 -15.21 -1.15
C VAL A 445 -5.08 -14.95 -0.74
N ASN A 446 -5.73 -15.93 -0.08
CA ASN A 446 -7.08 -15.79 0.47
C ASN A 446 -7.09 -15.20 1.89
N GLY A 447 -5.91 -15.08 2.53
CA GLY A 447 -5.76 -14.75 3.94
C GLY A 447 -5.95 -13.26 4.25
N VAL A 448 -4.86 -12.53 4.37
CA VAL A 448 -4.85 -11.17 4.94
C VAL A 448 -5.55 -10.15 4.06
N THR A 449 -5.03 -9.88 2.87
CA THR A 449 -5.45 -8.74 2.04
C THR A 449 -6.92 -8.78 1.64
N PRO A 450 -7.51 -9.91 1.16
CA PRO A 450 -8.93 -9.94 0.81
C PRO A 450 -9.85 -9.64 1.99
N HIS A 451 -9.51 -10.12 3.20
CA HIS A 451 -10.32 -9.87 4.39
C HIS A 451 -10.21 -8.42 4.89
N VAL A 452 -9.01 -7.83 4.84
CA VAL A 452 -8.78 -6.42 5.19
C VAL A 452 -9.57 -5.50 4.27
N LEU A 453 -9.48 -5.73 2.95
CA LEU A 453 -10.20 -4.93 1.96
C LEU A 453 -11.72 -5.04 2.13
N ASP A 454 -12.24 -6.26 2.28
CA ASP A 454 -13.67 -6.50 2.50
C ASP A 454 -14.18 -5.84 3.79
N PHE A 455 -13.45 -6.01 4.90
CA PHE A 455 -13.83 -5.38 6.17
C PHE A 455 -13.90 -3.85 6.06
N LEU A 456 -12.98 -3.24 5.34
CA LEU A 456 -12.98 -1.79 5.11
C LEU A 456 -13.97 -1.35 4.01
N GLY A 457 -14.66 -2.28 3.35
CA GLY A 457 -15.57 -1.98 2.24
C GLY A 457 -14.83 -1.57 0.96
N LEU A 458 -13.59 -2.00 0.81
CA LEU A 458 -12.79 -1.79 -0.39
C LEU A 458 -12.94 -2.98 -1.35
N PRO A 459 -12.88 -2.76 -2.67
CA PRO A 459 -12.99 -3.84 -3.61
C PRO A 459 -11.77 -4.76 -3.55
N ASN A 460 -12.01 -6.03 -3.71
CA ASN A 460 -10.96 -7.03 -3.81
C ASN A 460 -10.34 -7.02 -5.20
N VAL A 461 -9.10 -6.55 -5.31
CA VAL A 461 -8.31 -6.54 -6.55
C VAL A 461 -7.17 -7.57 -6.52
N THR A 462 -7.24 -8.55 -5.61
CA THR A 462 -6.23 -9.58 -5.40
C THR A 462 -6.50 -10.85 -6.22
N ALA A 463 -5.54 -11.76 -6.26
CA ALA A 463 -5.72 -13.08 -6.88
C ALA A 463 -6.65 -14.00 -6.06
N GLY A 464 -6.66 -13.81 -4.73
CA GLY A 464 -7.49 -14.59 -3.82
C GLY A 464 -8.83 -13.93 -3.52
N GLN A 465 -9.73 -14.70 -2.94
CA GLN A 465 -11.01 -14.23 -2.42
C GLN A 465 -11.06 -14.45 -0.91
N LYS A 466 -11.71 -13.54 -0.17
CA LYS A 466 -12.00 -13.79 1.24
C LYS A 466 -12.84 -15.05 1.40
N TYR A 467 -12.82 -15.66 2.57
CA TYR A 467 -13.74 -16.74 2.89
C TYR A 467 -15.19 -16.23 2.81
N ALA A 468 -16.04 -16.97 2.07
CA ALA A 468 -17.41 -16.53 1.77
C ALA A 468 -18.31 -16.39 3.03
N GLY A 469 -17.98 -17.08 4.13
CA GLY A 469 -18.66 -16.97 5.41
C GLY A 469 -18.29 -15.74 6.26
N CYS A 470 -17.35 -14.92 5.81
CA CYS A 470 -16.97 -13.69 6.49
C CYS A 470 -17.65 -12.45 5.89
N GLY A 471 -17.80 -11.38 6.67
CA GLY A 471 -18.28 -10.10 6.15
C GLY A 471 -19.80 -10.02 5.92
N GLN A 472 -20.60 -10.77 6.67
CA GLN A 472 -22.09 -10.69 6.62
C GLN A 472 -22.62 -9.64 7.60
#